data_b301b99189a215bea037e3f08e335b03
#
_entry.id   b301b99189a215bea037e3f08e335b03
#
_cell.length_a   1.000
_cell.length_b   1.000
_cell.length_c   1.000
_cell.angle_alpha   90.00
_cell.angle_beta   90.00
_cell.angle_gamma   90.00
#
_symmetry.space_group_name_H-M   'P 1'
#
loop_
_entity.id
_entity.type
_entity.pdbx_description
1 polymer ?
#
loop_
_entity_poly.entity_id
_entity_poly.type
_entity_poly.pdbx_seq_one_letter_code
_entity_poly.pdbx_strand_id
1 'polypeptide(L)'
;MPEDTLERLVRNAELLVASDYYDIEAATPYIRPVRRSLAKALQCSKHFPIIAEVKLASPSNGNIALHDPGQLIAYYLRGGATALSVLTEPKFFKGSLGLLDEASSHPVPVIMKDFVISRNQVEAAARHGASAILLIQRLFSSHMVKVQRDALIGHAHDRGLEVLLEAADEIELLQCLKSSADVVGINQRDLRTMAIEDGKGVRLLNNLAHKTRPIIVMSGISAREQVEEIRKSGAAGVLIGTELAASADPENRLRGLVVPR
;
A
#
# COMPACT_ATOMS: atom_id res chain seq x y z
N MET A 1 21.94 -0.85 20.85
CA MET A 1 21.69 -1.64 19.63
C MET A 1 21.43 -0.66 18.51
N PRO A 2 21.80 -0.92 17.25
CA PRO A 2 21.42 -0.03 16.17
C PRO A 2 19.91 0.06 16.10
N GLU A 3 19.39 1.26 15.87
CA GLU A 3 17.97 1.54 15.76
C GLU A 3 17.35 0.70 14.63
N ASP A 4 16.24 0.03 14.92
CA ASP A 4 15.45 -0.75 13.96
C ASP A 4 14.93 0.17 12.84
N THR A 5 14.92 -0.31 11.60
CA THR A 5 14.46 0.48 10.45
C THR A 5 13.02 0.94 10.63
N LEU A 6 12.15 0.09 11.18
CA LEU A 6 10.75 0.44 11.44
C LEU A 6 10.63 1.57 12.48
N GLU A 7 11.42 1.53 13.56
CA GLU A 7 11.45 2.60 14.58
C GLU A 7 11.86 3.96 13.97
N ARG A 8 12.88 3.95 13.09
CA ARG A 8 13.30 5.17 12.36
C ARG A 8 12.17 5.73 11.49
N LEU A 9 11.43 4.88 10.81
CA LEU A 9 10.33 5.28 9.93
C LEU A 9 9.15 5.83 10.74
N VAL A 10 8.82 5.21 11.87
CA VAL A 10 7.77 5.71 12.79
C VAL A 10 8.16 7.06 13.37
N ARG A 11 9.40 7.21 13.88
CA ARG A 11 9.90 8.50 14.37
C ARG A 11 9.81 9.60 13.32
N ASN A 12 10.15 9.27 12.06
CA ASN A 12 10.00 10.24 10.98
C ASN A 12 8.54 10.60 10.71
N ALA A 13 7.63 9.63 10.77
CA ALA A 13 6.19 9.90 10.65
C ALA A 13 5.69 10.81 11.78
N GLU A 14 6.16 10.61 13.03
CA GLU A 14 5.86 11.52 14.15
C GLU A 14 6.36 12.95 13.88
N LEU A 15 7.57 13.11 13.34
CA LEU A 15 8.12 14.42 12.97
C LEU A 15 7.30 15.08 11.86
N LEU A 16 6.88 14.33 10.84
CA LEU A 16 6.06 14.85 9.75
C LEU A 16 4.67 15.29 10.23
N VAL A 17 4.06 14.51 11.14
CA VAL A 17 2.80 14.91 11.79
C VAL A 17 2.96 16.17 12.64
N ALA A 18 4.10 16.30 13.35
CA ALA A 18 4.38 17.46 14.20
C ALA A 18 4.81 18.73 13.42
N SER A 19 5.24 18.57 12.16
CA SER A 19 5.67 19.67 11.27
C SER A 19 4.59 20.16 10.30
N ASP A 20 3.34 19.82 10.58
CA ASP A 20 2.17 20.20 9.77
C ASP A 20 2.21 19.72 8.31
N TYR A 21 3.07 18.74 7.97
CA TYR A 21 3.16 18.19 6.62
C TYR A 21 1.83 17.63 6.09
N TYR A 22 1.02 17.06 6.98
CA TYR A 22 -0.31 16.54 6.66
C TYR A 22 -1.43 17.52 6.95
N ASP A 23 -1.11 18.72 7.47
CA ASP A 23 -2.12 19.70 7.79
C ASP A 23 -2.64 20.35 6.51
N ILE A 24 -3.91 20.58 6.51
CA ILE A 24 -4.62 21.10 5.36
C ILE A 24 -5.08 22.48 5.74
N GLU A 25 -4.72 23.49 4.94
CA GLU A 25 -5.24 24.83 5.10
C GLU A 25 -6.78 24.80 5.18
N ALA A 26 -7.32 25.30 6.29
CA ALA A 26 -8.74 25.28 6.58
C ALA A 26 -9.62 25.98 5.51
N ALA A 27 -8.99 26.79 4.66
CA ALA A 27 -9.62 27.59 3.62
C ALA A 27 -9.99 26.79 2.35
N THR A 28 -9.45 25.58 2.16
CA THR A 28 -9.75 24.81 0.94
C THR A 28 -11.06 24.05 1.12
N PRO A 29 -12.11 24.33 0.31
CA PRO A 29 -13.36 23.58 0.39
C PRO A 29 -13.12 22.09 0.17
N TYR A 30 -13.61 21.25 1.09
CA TYR A 30 -13.56 19.81 0.91
C TYR A 30 -14.61 19.40 -0.12
N ILE A 31 -14.19 19.24 -1.35
CA ILE A 31 -15.03 18.57 -2.38
C ILE A 31 -14.76 17.08 -2.24
N ARG A 32 -15.75 16.31 -1.79
CA ARG A 32 -15.62 14.87 -1.66
C ARG A 32 -15.33 14.24 -3.04
N PRO A 33 -14.13 13.74 -3.29
CA PRO A 33 -13.81 13.16 -4.60
C PRO A 33 -14.64 11.88 -4.83
N VAL A 34 -14.94 11.60 -6.11
CA VAL A 34 -15.54 10.30 -6.48
C VAL A 34 -14.48 9.22 -6.29
N ARG A 35 -14.56 8.49 -5.20
CA ARG A 35 -13.62 7.41 -4.89
C ARG A 35 -14.07 6.10 -5.51
N ARG A 36 -13.09 5.34 -5.99
CA ARG A 36 -13.29 3.98 -6.49
C ARG A 36 -12.91 2.99 -5.39
N SER A 37 -13.77 2.02 -5.12
CA SER A 37 -13.49 0.99 -4.11
C SER A 37 -12.32 0.10 -4.56
N LEU A 38 -11.31 -0.02 -3.71
CA LEU A 38 -10.18 -0.94 -3.88
C LEU A 38 -10.66 -2.39 -3.81
N ALA A 39 -11.45 -2.72 -2.79
CA ALA A 39 -11.98 -4.08 -2.60
C ALA A 39 -12.80 -4.53 -3.81
N LYS A 40 -13.66 -3.65 -4.35
CA LYS A 40 -14.44 -3.94 -5.56
C LYS A 40 -13.56 -4.08 -6.79
N ALA A 41 -12.54 -3.24 -6.95
CA ALA A 41 -11.62 -3.36 -8.10
C ALA A 41 -10.86 -4.68 -8.06
N LEU A 42 -10.39 -5.13 -6.89
CA LEU A 42 -9.79 -6.43 -6.71
C LEU A 42 -10.74 -7.59 -7.08
N GLN A 43 -12.02 -7.45 -6.79
CA GLN A 43 -13.03 -8.48 -7.09
C GLN A 43 -13.48 -8.50 -8.55
N CYS A 44 -13.52 -7.35 -9.22
CA CYS A 44 -14.12 -7.19 -10.55
C CYS A 44 -13.10 -7.10 -11.70
N SER A 45 -11.81 -7.17 -11.43
CA SER A 45 -10.75 -7.10 -12.45
C SER A 45 -10.86 -8.26 -13.44
N LYS A 46 -10.62 -7.98 -14.73
CA LYS A 46 -10.61 -8.98 -15.81
C LYS A 46 -9.44 -9.97 -15.70
N HIS A 47 -8.33 -9.53 -15.15
CA HIS A 47 -7.14 -10.29 -14.90
C HIS A 47 -6.88 -10.39 -13.40
N PHE A 48 -5.96 -11.23 -12.98
CA PHE A 48 -5.53 -11.26 -11.59
C PHE A 48 -4.97 -9.88 -11.21
N PRO A 49 -5.50 -9.24 -10.14
CA PRO A 49 -5.23 -7.84 -9.85
C PRO A 49 -3.76 -7.56 -9.52
N ILE A 50 -3.19 -6.54 -10.16
CA ILE A 50 -1.89 -5.98 -9.81
C ILE A 50 -2.11 -4.53 -9.35
N ILE A 51 -1.71 -4.25 -8.11
CA ILE A 51 -1.59 -2.90 -7.57
C ILE A 51 -0.16 -2.44 -7.87
N ALA A 52 0.00 -1.43 -8.72
CA ALA A 52 1.31 -0.92 -9.09
C ALA A 52 1.73 0.22 -8.14
N GLU A 53 2.89 0.10 -7.50
CA GLU A 53 3.38 1.08 -6.54
C GLU A 53 4.31 2.11 -7.18
N VAL A 54 3.93 3.37 -7.09
CA VAL A 54 4.76 4.52 -7.46
C VAL A 54 5.76 4.76 -6.34
N LYS A 55 7.01 4.33 -6.55
CA LYS A 55 8.07 4.30 -5.55
C LYS A 55 9.37 4.84 -6.11
N LEU A 56 9.76 6.02 -5.66
CA LEU A 56 10.94 6.72 -6.20
C LEU A 56 12.23 6.29 -5.51
N ALA A 57 12.14 5.95 -4.22
CA ALA A 57 13.28 5.54 -3.40
C ALA A 57 12.84 4.55 -2.31
N SER A 58 13.80 3.96 -1.61
CA SER A 58 13.56 3.19 -0.38
C SER A 58 14.75 3.26 0.56
N PRO A 59 14.56 3.00 1.87
CA PRO A 59 15.64 2.98 2.85
C PRO A 59 16.79 2.00 2.51
N SER A 60 16.47 0.88 1.85
CA SER A 60 17.44 -0.17 1.51
C SER A 60 18.17 0.05 0.19
N ASN A 61 17.53 0.70 -0.79
CA ASN A 61 18.01 0.76 -2.17
C ASN A 61 18.34 2.19 -2.63
N GLY A 62 18.09 3.22 -1.80
CA GLY A 62 18.23 4.61 -2.24
C GLY A 62 17.25 4.93 -3.37
N ASN A 63 17.70 5.63 -4.42
CA ASN A 63 16.90 5.93 -5.61
C ASN A 63 16.61 4.65 -6.39
N ILE A 64 15.35 4.47 -6.80
CA ILE A 64 14.87 3.27 -7.50
C ILE A 64 14.34 3.64 -8.88
N ALA A 65 13.44 4.64 -8.96
CA ALA A 65 12.76 4.97 -10.19
C ALA A 65 13.70 5.54 -11.25
N LEU A 66 13.55 5.04 -12.47
CA LEU A 66 14.26 5.52 -13.67
C LEU A 66 13.46 6.59 -14.45
N HIS A 67 12.20 6.78 -14.09
CA HIS A 67 11.25 7.68 -14.76
C HIS A 67 10.63 8.65 -13.78
N ASP A 68 10.11 9.76 -14.29
CA ASP A 68 9.34 10.70 -13.49
C ASP A 68 8.05 10.05 -12.97
N PRO A 69 7.54 10.48 -11.79
CA PRO A 69 6.38 9.87 -11.17
C PRO A 69 5.14 9.84 -12.06
N GLY A 70 4.84 10.93 -12.78
CA GLY A 70 3.72 11.01 -13.70
C GLY A 70 3.85 10.04 -14.89
N GLN A 71 5.08 9.86 -15.39
CA GLN A 71 5.34 8.85 -16.42
C GLN A 71 5.12 7.44 -15.89
N LEU A 72 5.57 7.13 -14.65
CA LEU A 72 5.32 5.83 -14.03
C LEU A 72 3.83 5.55 -13.91
N ILE A 73 3.03 6.51 -13.45
CA ILE A 73 1.58 6.37 -13.37
C ILE A 73 1.00 6.02 -14.74
N ALA A 74 1.38 6.77 -15.78
CA ALA A 74 0.89 6.53 -17.13
C ALA A 74 1.30 5.14 -17.67
N TYR A 75 2.55 4.71 -17.44
CA TYR A 75 3.02 3.37 -17.83
C TYR A 75 2.26 2.27 -17.10
N TYR A 76 2.04 2.41 -15.79
CA TYR A 76 1.32 1.41 -15.01
C TYR A 76 -0.15 1.26 -15.47
N LEU A 77 -0.81 2.37 -15.76
CA LEU A 77 -2.20 2.34 -16.25
C LEU A 77 -2.29 1.67 -17.62
N ARG A 78 -1.39 2.00 -18.56
CA ARG A 78 -1.33 1.34 -19.88
C ARG A 78 -0.89 -0.11 -19.77
N GLY A 79 -0.07 -0.45 -18.80
CA GLY A 79 0.37 -1.81 -18.49
C GLY A 79 -0.72 -2.71 -17.91
N GLY A 80 -1.85 -2.12 -17.46
CA GLY A 80 -3.00 -2.86 -16.94
C GLY A 80 -3.08 -2.93 -15.42
N ALA A 81 -2.49 -1.96 -14.69
CA ALA A 81 -2.64 -1.86 -13.24
C ALA A 81 -4.13 -1.75 -12.85
N THR A 82 -4.55 -2.57 -11.89
CA THR A 82 -5.92 -2.55 -11.35
C THR A 82 -6.11 -1.39 -10.38
N ALA A 83 -5.07 -1.01 -9.67
CA ALA A 83 -5.02 0.10 -8.72
C ALA A 83 -3.59 0.65 -8.64
N LEU A 84 -3.44 1.84 -8.08
CA LEU A 84 -2.15 2.44 -7.78
C LEU A 84 -1.91 2.47 -6.27
N SER A 85 -0.66 2.34 -5.87
CA SER A 85 -0.18 2.59 -4.50
C SER A 85 0.84 3.71 -4.57
N VAL A 86 0.64 4.79 -3.82
CA VAL A 86 1.50 5.99 -3.88
C VAL A 86 2.17 6.21 -2.55
N LEU A 87 3.51 6.20 -2.55
CA LEU A 87 4.28 6.57 -1.38
C LEU A 87 4.18 8.08 -1.16
N THR A 88 3.80 8.50 0.06
CA THR A 88 3.65 9.92 0.41
C THR A 88 4.72 10.42 1.37
N GLU A 89 5.51 9.53 1.95
CA GLU A 89 6.60 9.88 2.85
C GLU A 89 7.78 10.51 2.06
N PRO A 90 8.19 11.77 2.37
CA PRO A 90 9.13 12.53 1.52
C PRO A 90 10.61 12.19 1.75
N LYS A 91 11.02 11.79 2.95
CA LYS A 91 12.43 11.67 3.33
C LYS A 91 13.09 10.38 2.81
N PHE A 92 12.48 9.24 3.07
CA PHE A 92 13.03 7.93 2.76
C PHE A 92 12.55 7.37 1.42
N PHE A 93 11.33 7.74 1.02
CA PHE A 93 10.71 7.21 -0.19
C PHE A 93 10.59 8.26 -1.30
N LYS A 94 10.92 9.53 -1.02
CA LYS A 94 10.80 10.67 -1.94
C LYS A 94 9.38 10.85 -2.48
N GLY A 95 8.39 10.44 -1.69
CA GLY A 95 6.98 10.60 -1.99
C GLY A 95 6.46 12.00 -1.71
N SER A 96 5.21 12.25 -2.03
CA SER A 96 4.54 13.50 -1.67
C SER A 96 3.01 13.39 -1.73
N LEU A 97 2.32 14.29 -1.04
CA LEU A 97 0.87 14.42 -1.14
C LEU A 97 0.44 14.93 -2.53
N GLY A 98 1.26 15.77 -3.19
CA GLY A 98 1.00 16.19 -4.58
C GLY A 98 1.02 15.02 -5.58
N LEU A 99 1.87 14.02 -5.35
CA LEU A 99 1.87 12.80 -6.16
C LEU A 99 0.60 11.97 -5.94
N LEU A 100 0.04 11.99 -4.72
CA LEU A 100 -1.23 11.37 -4.42
C LEU A 100 -2.39 12.06 -5.16
N ASP A 101 -2.39 13.40 -5.26
CA ASP A 101 -3.36 14.16 -6.07
C ASP A 101 -3.30 13.76 -7.53
N GLU A 102 -2.09 13.73 -8.10
CA GLU A 102 -1.89 13.35 -9.49
C GLU A 102 -2.44 11.95 -9.78
N ALA A 103 -2.06 10.96 -8.97
CA ALA A 103 -2.54 9.59 -9.12
C ALA A 103 -4.06 9.49 -8.96
N SER A 104 -4.63 10.23 -8.01
CA SER A 104 -6.07 10.22 -7.69
C SER A 104 -6.94 10.84 -8.80
N SER A 105 -6.36 11.60 -9.72
CA SER A 105 -7.06 12.13 -10.90
C SER A 105 -7.41 11.04 -11.93
N HIS A 106 -6.79 9.86 -11.84
CA HIS A 106 -6.98 8.77 -12.78
C HIS A 106 -8.15 7.83 -12.39
N PRO A 107 -8.73 7.09 -13.36
CA PRO A 107 -9.94 6.29 -13.16
C PRO A 107 -9.69 4.92 -12.49
N VAL A 108 -8.78 4.82 -11.54
CA VAL A 108 -8.47 3.61 -10.75
C VAL A 108 -8.44 3.94 -9.27
N PRO A 109 -8.63 2.95 -8.37
CA PRO A 109 -8.41 3.16 -6.94
C PRO A 109 -6.95 3.51 -6.64
N VAL A 110 -6.75 4.42 -5.67
CA VAL A 110 -5.42 4.84 -5.23
C VAL A 110 -5.27 4.64 -3.72
N ILE A 111 -4.20 4.00 -3.32
CA ILE A 111 -3.82 3.78 -1.92
C ILE A 111 -2.78 4.84 -1.53
N MET A 112 -3.07 5.63 -0.49
CA MET A 112 -2.02 6.37 0.21
C MET A 112 -1.18 5.38 1.01
N LYS A 113 0.07 5.20 0.61
CA LYS A 113 1.01 4.30 1.28
C LYS A 113 2.00 5.10 2.12
N ASP A 114 1.76 5.11 3.41
CA ASP A 114 2.53 5.85 4.40
C ASP A 114 2.56 5.11 5.73
N PHE A 115 3.34 5.59 6.70
CA PHE A 115 3.31 5.14 8.09
C PHE A 115 2.22 5.93 8.82
N VAL A 116 0.97 5.49 8.66
CA VAL A 116 -0.19 6.19 9.24
C VAL A 116 -0.29 5.89 10.73
N ILE A 117 -0.09 6.94 11.54
CA ILE A 117 -0.07 6.91 13.01
C ILE A 117 -1.01 7.94 13.63
N SER A 118 -1.65 8.79 12.83
CA SER A 118 -2.51 9.87 13.31
C SER A 118 -3.73 10.08 12.43
N ARG A 119 -4.75 10.74 12.99
CA ARG A 119 -5.96 11.14 12.25
C ARG A 119 -5.66 12.19 11.18
N ASN A 120 -4.68 13.07 11.39
CA ASN A 120 -4.32 14.10 10.40
C ASN A 120 -3.88 13.46 9.07
N GLN A 121 -3.17 12.33 9.12
CA GLN A 121 -2.80 11.59 7.92
C GLN A 121 -4.01 11.00 7.20
N VAL A 122 -5.02 10.53 7.95
CA VAL A 122 -6.30 10.06 7.37
C VAL A 122 -7.06 11.21 6.70
N GLU A 123 -7.10 12.39 7.34
CA GLU A 123 -7.69 13.60 6.76
C GLU A 123 -6.96 13.99 5.46
N ALA A 124 -5.63 14.00 5.49
CA ALA A 124 -4.81 14.29 4.30
C ALA A 124 -5.13 13.29 3.16
N ALA A 125 -5.12 11.99 3.43
CA ALA A 125 -5.47 10.97 2.46
C ALA A 125 -6.85 11.23 1.83
N ALA A 126 -7.83 11.57 2.68
CA ALA A 126 -9.18 11.85 2.24
C ALA A 126 -9.26 13.06 1.33
N ARG A 127 -8.55 14.15 1.64
CA ARG A 127 -8.54 15.39 0.86
C ARG A 127 -7.79 15.26 -0.45
N HIS A 128 -6.68 14.54 -0.46
CA HIS A 128 -5.88 14.25 -1.64
C HIS A 128 -6.45 13.11 -2.52
N GLY A 129 -7.71 12.72 -2.28
CA GLY A 129 -8.45 11.84 -3.19
C GLY A 129 -8.12 10.36 -3.10
N ALA A 130 -7.38 9.92 -2.09
CA ALA A 130 -7.12 8.49 -1.90
C ALA A 130 -8.42 7.68 -1.82
N SER A 131 -8.39 6.46 -2.32
CA SER A 131 -9.47 5.47 -2.17
C SER A 131 -9.30 4.67 -0.89
N ALA A 132 -8.07 4.43 -0.50
CA ALA A 132 -7.71 3.66 0.69
C ALA A 132 -6.43 4.22 1.34
N ILE A 133 -6.24 3.87 2.60
CA ILE A 133 -4.99 4.07 3.33
C ILE A 133 -4.35 2.73 3.68
N LEU A 134 -3.02 2.72 3.84
CA LEU A 134 -2.31 1.61 4.47
C LEU A 134 -2.25 1.81 5.99
N LEU A 135 -2.61 0.78 6.75
CA LEU A 135 -2.25 0.64 8.15
C LEU A 135 -1.34 -0.59 8.32
N ILE A 136 -0.36 -0.51 9.20
CA ILE A 136 0.60 -1.59 9.46
C ILE A 136 0.31 -2.19 10.83
N GLN A 137 -0.17 -3.44 10.87
CA GLN A 137 -0.58 -4.12 12.11
C GLN A 137 0.56 -4.13 13.16
N ARG A 138 1.81 -4.32 12.73
CA ARG A 138 2.99 -4.33 13.58
C ARG A 138 3.11 -3.09 14.46
N LEU A 139 2.78 -1.91 13.96
CA LEU A 139 2.88 -0.65 14.70
C LEU A 139 1.98 -0.65 15.94
N PHE A 140 0.81 -1.27 15.83
CA PHE A 140 -0.16 -1.37 16.92
C PHE A 140 0.16 -2.52 17.88
N SER A 141 0.55 -3.69 17.34
CA SER A 141 0.93 -4.86 18.14
C SER A 141 2.18 -4.61 19.00
N SER A 142 3.11 -3.79 18.52
CA SER A 142 4.35 -3.43 19.22
C SER A 142 4.20 -2.16 20.07
N HIS A 143 3.00 -1.59 20.19
CA HIS A 143 2.72 -0.35 20.93
C HIS A 143 3.59 0.85 20.49
N MET A 144 4.03 0.88 19.24
CA MET A 144 4.80 2.00 18.67
C MET A 144 3.92 3.23 18.41
N VAL A 145 2.61 3.05 18.37
CA VAL A 145 1.61 4.09 18.06
C VAL A 145 0.64 4.23 19.22
N LYS A 146 0.37 5.48 19.62
CA LYS A 146 -0.55 5.78 20.75
C LYS A 146 -2.03 5.62 20.38
N VAL A 147 -2.37 5.85 19.12
CA VAL A 147 -3.75 5.73 18.62
C VAL A 147 -4.10 4.27 18.41
N GLN A 148 -5.30 3.88 18.81
CA GLN A 148 -5.78 2.51 18.59
C GLN A 148 -6.06 2.25 17.11
N ARG A 149 -5.65 1.08 16.60
CA ARG A 149 -5.87 0.65 15.21
C ARG A 149 -7.32 0.82 14.77
N ASP A 150 -8.26 0.28 15.56
CA ASP A 150 -9.69 0.27 15.19
C ASP A 150 -10.29 1.68 15.21
N ALA A 151 -9.74 2.60 16.00
CA ALA A 151 -10.12 4.01 15.96
C ALA A 151 -9.65 4.70 14.67
N LEU A 152 -8.48 4.33 14.12
CA LEU A 152 -8.03 4.84 12.80
C LEU A 152 -8.83 4.21 11.66
N ILE A 153 -9.17 2.91 11.74
CA ILE A 153 -10.03 2.25 10.75
C ILE A 153 -11.40 2.93 10.71
N GLY A 154 -12.04 3.12 11.88
CA GLY A 154 -13.33 3.80 11.97
C GLY A 154 -13.26 5.22 11.40
N HIS A 155 -12.21 5.98 11.75
CA HIS A 155 -12.02 7.33 11.21
C HIS A 155 -11.82 7.36 9.69
N ALA A 156 -11.11 6.37 9.12
CA ALA A 156 -10.96 6.22 7.67
C ALA A 156 -12.33 5.96 7.00
N HIS A 157 -13.12 5.06 7.56
CA HIS A 157 -14.47 4.77 7.07
C HIS A 157 -15.40 5.99 7.14
N ASP A 158 -15.36 6.78 8.22
CA ASP A 158 -16.11 8.05 8.36
C ASP A 158 -15.75 9.05 7.24
N ARG A 159 -14.51 9.00 6.73
CA ARG A 159 -14.03 9.79 5.59
C ARG A 159 -14.29 9.14 4.24
N GLY A 160 -14.90 7.95 4.22
CA GLY A 160 -15.18 7.17 3.01
C GLY A 160 -13.92 6.58 2.38
N LEU A 161 -12.87 6.35 3.16
CA LEU A 161 -11.67 5.62 2.76
C LEU A 161 -11.83 4.15 3.13
N GLU A 162 -11.34 3.27 2.27
CA GLU A 162 -11.08 1.88 2.61
C GLU A 162 -9.73 1.73 3.33
N VAL A 163 -9.53 0.63 4.04
CA VAL A 163 -8.29 0.34 4.75
C VAL A 163 -7.68 -0.96 4.23
N LEU A 164 -6.43 -0.85 3.75
CA LEU A 164 -5.53 -1.97 3.55
C LEU A 164 -4.72 -2.16 4.84
N LEU A 165 -4.96 -3.26 5.59
CA LEU A 165 -4.24 -3.56 6.82
C LEU A 165 -3.16 -4.60 6.56
N GLU A 166 -1.89 -4.21 6.75
CA GLU A 166 -0.71 -5.02 6.47
C GLU A 166 -0.32 -5.90 7.67
N ALA A 167 -0.05 -7.18 7.40
CA ALA A 167 0.46 -8.18 8.33
C ALA A 167 1.84 -8.68 7.88
N ALA A 168 2.76 -8.87 8.82
CA ALA A 168 4.11 -9.37 8.59
C ALA A 168 4.26 -10.88 8.90
N ASP A 169 3.35 -11.45 9.70
CA ASP A 169 3.38 -12.86 10.11
C ASP A 169 1.96 -13.42 10.31
N GLU A 170 1.87 -14.69 10.71
CA GLU A 170 0.61 -15.40 10.90
C GLU A 170 -0.23 -14.81 12.04
N ILE A 171 0.39 -14.40 13.14
CA ILE A 171 -0.32 -13.83 14.30
C ILE A 171 -0.97 -12.51 13.87
N GLU A 172 -0.22 -11.64 13.21
CA GLU A 172 -0.73 -10.37 12.69
C GLU A 172 -1.81 -10.59 11.62
N LEU A 173 -1.64 -11.59 10.74
CA LEU A 173 -2.64 -11.92 9.73
C LEU A 173 -3.98 -12.29 10.38
N LEU A 174 -3.98 -13.12 11.42
CA LEU A 174 -5.18 -13.47 12.15
C LEU A 174 -5.81 -12.27 12.88
N GLN A 175 -4.98 -11.35 13.39
CA GLN A 175 -5.46 -10.10 13.98
C GLN A 175 -6.08 -9.16 12.94
N CYS A 176 -5.48 -9.08 11.74
CA CYS A 176 -6.01 -8.30 10.61
C CYS A 176 -7.37 -8.84 10.16
N LEU A 177 -7.51 -10.16 10.03
CA LEU A 177 -8.76 -10.81 9.63
C LEU A 177 -9.92 -10.61 10.62
N LYS A 178 -9.62 -10.34 11.90
CA LYS A 178 -10.61 -10.03 12.93
C LYS A 178 -10.99 -8.55 12.99
N SER A 179 -10.27 -7.67 12.31
CA SER A 179 -10.55 -6.23 12.28
C SER A 179 -11.68 -5.87 11.31
N SER A 180 -12.04 -4.61 11.20
CA SER A 180 -12.98 -4.09 10.19
C SER A 180 -12.27 -3.55 8.93
N ALA A 181 -10.97 -3.83 8.73
CA ALA A 181 -10.26 -3.44 7.51
C ALA A 181 -10.89 -4.07 6.26
N ASP A 182 -10.88 -3.39 5.13
CA ASP A 182 -11.53 -3.81 3.89
C ASP A 182 -10.70 -4.82 3.10
N VAL A 183 -9.38 -4.64 3.12
CA VAL A 183 -8.40 -5.50 2.46
C VAL A 183 -7.29 -5.83 3.44
N VAL A 184 -6.77 -7.06 3.42
CA VAL A 184 -5.60 -7.45 4.19
C VAL A 184 -4.40 -7.63 3.26
N GLY A 185 -3.23 -7.15 3.69
CA GLY A 185 -1.97 -7.32 2.95
C GLY A 185 -1.01 -8.24 3.70
N ILE A 186 -0.49 -9.27 3.06
CA ILE A 186 0.64 -10.05 3.59
C ILE A 186 1.92 -9.45 3.03
N ASN A 187 2.73 -8.84 3.89
CA ASN A 187 4.03 -8.31 3.49
C ASN A 187 5.12 -9.38 3.65
N GLN A 188 5.71 -9.80 2.54
CA GLN A 188 6.84 -10.74 2.55
C GLN A 188 8.15 -10.11 3.06
N ARG A 189 8.19 -8.77 3.17
CA ARG A 189 9.34 -8.04 3.75
C ARG A 189 9.13 -7.82 5.24
N ASP A 190 10.12 -8.17 6.03
CA ASP A 190 10.21 -7.74 7.43
C ASP A 190 10.69 -6.27 7.46
N LEU A 191 9.86 -5.37 8.00
CA LEU A 191 10.16 -3.93 8.02
C LEU A 191 11.26 -3.55 9.03
N ARG A 192 11.63 -4.43 9.94
CA ARG A 192 12.72 -4.21 10.89
C ARG A 192 14.07 -4.51 10.27
N THR A 193 14.18 -5.67 9.61
CA THR A 193 15.43 -6.17 9.01
C THR A 193 15.55 -5.83 7.53
N MET A 194 14.44 -5.46 6.88
CA MET A 194 14.29 -5.27 5.44
C MET A 194 14.47 -6.54 4.60
N ALA A 195 14.64 -7.69 5.23
CA ALA A 195 14.76 -8.99 4.57
C ALA A 195 13.41 -9.40 3.92
N ILE A 196 13.49 -10.06 2.77
CA ILE A 196 12.33 -10.64 2.07
C ILE A 196 12.35 -12.15 2.34
N GLU A 197 11.21 -12.70 2.77
CA GLU A 197 10.96 -14.13 2.85
C GLU A 197 10.08 -14.54 1.67
N ASP A 198 10.74 -15.02 0.61
CA ASP A 198 10.02 -15.45 -0.60
C ASP A 198 9.08 -16.63 -0.29
N GLY A 199 7.90 -16.63 -0.92
CA GLY A 199 6.87 -17.67 -0.69
C GLY A 199 6.11 -17.55 0.64
N LYS A 200 6.43 -16.60 1.54
CA LYS A 200 5.69 -16.38 2.78
C LYS A 200 4.19 -16.18 2.54
N GLY A 201 3.85 -15.36 1.55
CA GLY A 201 2.46 -15.07 1.20
C GLY A 201 1.69 -16.34 0.86
N VAL A 202 2.24 -17.18 0.01
CA VAL A 202 1.65 -18.47 -0.39
C VAL A 202 1.49 -19.41 0.80
N ARG A 203 2.54 -19.56 1.61
CA ARG A 203 2.53 -20.39 2.82
C ARG A 203 1.43 -19.96 3.80
N LEU A 204 1.34 -18.68 4.10
CA LEU A 204 0.33 -18.16 5.03
C LEU A 204 -1.09 -18.32 4.47
N LEU A 205 -1.29 -18.06 3.17
CA LEU A 205 -2.60 -18.24 2.53
C LEU A 205 -3.07 -19.69 2.51
N ASN A 206 -2.16 -20.65 2.31
CA ASN A 206 -2.48 -22.07 2.31
C ASN A 206 -2.85 -22.60 3.72
N ASN A 207 -2.34 -21.95 4.77
CA ASN A 207 -2.68 -22.31 6.17
C ASN A 207 -4.03 -21.74 6.62
N LEU A 208 -4.63 -20.80 5.87
CA LEU A 208 -5.91 -20.22 6.24
C LEU A 208 -7.09 -21.14 5.89
N ALA A 209 -7.86 -21.54 6.89
CA ALA A 209 -9.09 -22.31 6.71
C ALA A 209 -10.16 -21.53 5.93
N HIS A 210 -10.28 -20.22 6.19
CA HIS A 210 -11.26 -19.34 5.55
C HIS A 210 -10.67 -17.94 5.27
N LYS A 211 -10.98 -17.41 4.11
CA LYS A 211 -10.63 -16.04 3.69
C LYS A 211 -11.89 -15.19 3.73
N THR A 212 -12.09 -14.45 4.80
CA THR A 212 -13.32 -13.65 5.05
C THR A 212 -13.35 -12.33 4.28
N ARG A 213 -12.23 -11.92 3.70
CA ARG A 213 -12.06 -10.68 2.91
C ARG A 213 -10.92 -10.80 1.90
N PRO A 214 -10.79 -9.87 0.93
CA PRO A 214 -9.68 -9.88 -0.02
C PRO A 214 -8.33 -9.83 0.70
N ILE A 215 -7.41 -10.74 0.34
CA ILE A 215 -6.03 -10.77 0.84
C ILE A 215 -5.10 -10.58 -0.35
N ILE A 216 -4.20 -9.61 -0.28
CA ILE A 216 -3.15 -9.40 -1.28
C ILE A 216 -1.78 -9.78 -0.71
N VAL A 217 -0.85 -10.15 -1.60
CA VAL A 217 0.57 -10.38 -1.24
C VAL A 217 1.41 -9.24 -1.78
N MET A 218 2.37 -8.77 -1.00
CA MET A 218 3.24 -7.66 -1.38
C MET A 218 4.69 -7.92 -1.01
N SER A 219 5.59 -7.22 -1.70
CA SER A 219 7.05 -7.29 -1.63
C SER A 219 7.67 -8.58 -2.23
N GLY A 220 8.82 -8.43 -2.87
CA GLY A 220 9.60 -9.54 -3.40
C GLY A 220 9.05 -10.19 -4.67
N ILE A 221 8.05 -9.59 -5.31
CA ILE A 221 7.41 -10.17 -6.50
C ILE A 221 8.05 -9.54 -7.73
N SER A 222 8.69 -10.37 -8.55
CA SER A 222 9.41 -9.97 -9.77
C SER A 222 9.15 -10.87 -10.97
N ALA A 223 8.59 -12.07 -10.78
CA ALA A 223 8.36 -13.03 -11.85
C ALA A 223 6.88 -13.37 -12.02
N ARG A 224 6.48 -13.65 -13.26
CA ARG A 224 5.12 -14.08 -13.61
C ARG A 224 4.71 -15.36 -12.88
N GLU A 225 5.64 -16.27 -12.72
CA GLU A 225 5.46 -17.55 -12.04
C GLU A 225 5.09 -17.35 -10.56
N GLN A 226 5.72 -16.37 -9.89
CA GLN A 226 5.36 -15.98 -8.51
C GLN A 226 3.93 -15.43 -8.45
N VAL A 227 3.53 -14.60 -9.43
CA VAL A 227 2.15 -14.06 -9.50
C VAL A 227 1.15 -15.20 -9.69
N GLU A 228 1.45 -16.18 -10.54
CA GLU A 228 0.60 -17.37 -10.76
C GLU A 228 0.49 -18.23 -9.50
N GLU A 229 1.59 -18.46 -8.78
CA GLU A 229 1.60 -19.22 -7.53
C GLU A 229 0.76 -18.53 -6.44
N ILE A 230 0.95 -17.22 -6.29
CA ILE A 230 0.16 -16.39 -5.36
C ILE A 230 -1.33 -16.44 -5.72
N ARG A 231 -1.67 -16.34 -7.01
CA ARG A 231 -3.06 -16.49 -7.47
C ARG A 231 -3.65 -17.87 -7.10
N LYS A 232 -2.90 -18.94 -7.35
CA LYS A 232 -3.33 -20.31 -7.03
C LYS A 232 -3.54 -20.54 -5.54
N SER A 233 -2.82 -19.82 -4.67
CA SER A 233 -3.03 -19.86 -3.22
C SER A 233 -4.31 -19.15 -2.76
N GLY A 234 -5.06 -18.53 -3.70
CA GLY A 234 -6.32 -17.85 -3.43
C GLY A 234 -6.17 -16.43 -2.90
N ALA A 235 -5.06 -15.76 -3.20
CA ALA A 235 -4.93 -14.32 -3.03
C ALA A 235 -5.92 -13.56 -3.93
N ALA A 236 -6.30 -12.35 -3.52
CA ALA A 236 -7.15 -11.44 -4.31
C ALA A 236 -6.34 -10.54 -5.25
N GLY A 237 -5.03 -10.48 -5.11
CA GLY A 237 -4.14 -9.69 -5.95
C GLY A 237 -2.74 -9.60 -5.37
N VAL A 238 -1.89 -8.83 -6.05
CA VAL A 238 -0.51 -8.52 -5.63
C VAL A 238 -0.25 -7.02 -5.66
N LEU A 239 0.70 -6.56 -4.81
CA LEU A 239 1.23 -5.20 -4.87
C LEU A 239 2.71 -5.27 -5.24
N ILE A 240 3.09 -4.60 -6.34
CA ILE A 240 4.44 -4.64 -6.92
C ILE A 240 4.97 -3.21 -7.08
N GLY A 241 6.12 -2.93 -6.52
CA GLY A 241 6.75 -1.60 -6.56
C GLY A 241 8.13 -1.61 -7.20
N THR A 242 9.15 -2.04 -6.46
CA THR A 242 10.57 -1.94 -6.85
C THR A 242 10.84 -2.49 -8.25
N GLU A 243 10.27 -3.64 -8.59
CA GLU A 243 10.44 -4.30 -9.87
C GLU A 243 9.93 -3.46 -11.06
N LEU A 244 8.80 -2.77 -10.85
CA LEU A 244 8.21 -1.92 -11.89
C LEU A 244 8.93 -0.58 -11.98
N ALA A 245 9.23 0.06 -10.85
CA ALA A 245 9.85 1.38 -10.82
C ALA A 245 11.31 1.37 -11.34
N ALA A 246 12.04 0.27 -11.14
CA ALA A 246 13.40 0.08 -11.63
C ALA A 246 13.50 -0.37 -13.09
N SER A 247 12.37 -0.64 -13.74
CA SER A 247 12.36 -1.10 -15.14
C SER A 247 12.61 0.05 -16.10
N ALA A 248 13.38 -0.18 -17.15
CA ALA A 248 13.53 0.74 -18.26
C ALA A 248 12.24 0.86 -19.09
N ASP A 249 11.37 -0.18 -19.05
CA ASP A 249 10.07 -0.21 -19.71
C ASP A 249 9.00 -0.75 -18.72
N PRO A 250 8.50 0.12 -17.81
CA PRO A 250 7.55 -0.28 -16.78
C PRO A 250 6.22 -0.80 -17.33
N GLU A 251 5.78 -0.30 -18.47
CA GLU A 251 4.54 -0.71 -19.13
C GLU A 251 4.61 -2.18 -19.56
N ASN A 252 5.62 -2.55 -20.36
CA ASN A 252 5.78 -3.92 -20.82
C ASN A 252 6.20 -4.86 -19.68
N ARG A 253 6.94 -4.35 -18.69
CA ARG A 253 7.27 -5.11 -17.48
C ARG A 253 6.00 -5.53 -16.73
N LEU A 254 5.08 -4.60 -16.51
CA LEU A 254 3.80 -4.89 -15.85
C LEU A 254 2.95 -5.84 -16.69
N ARG A 255 2.84 -5.62 -18.00
CA ARG A 255 2.12 -6.54 -18.93
C ARG A 255 2.64 -7.96 -18.84
N GLY A 256 3.95 -8.14 -18.75
CA GLY A 256 4.59 -9.45 -18.61
C GLY A 256 4.22 -10.17 -17.31
N LEU A 257 3.82 -9.44 -16.26
CA LEU A 257 3.40 -10.00 -14.97
C LEU A 257 1.88 -10.30 -14.90
N VAL A 258 1.08 -9.77 -15.83
CA VAL A 258 -0.37 -10.00 -15.84
C VAL A 258 -0.67 -11.46 -16.14
N VAL A 259 -1.47 -12.10 -15.29
CA VAL A 259 -1.97 -13.47 -15.47
C VAL A 259 -3.51 -13.48 -15.54
N PRO A 260 -4.12 -14.48 -16.20
CA PRO A 260 -5.57 -14.66 -16.18
C PRO A 260 -6.09 -14.79 -14.74
N ARG A 261 -7.36 -14.46 -14.53
CA ARG A 261 -8.01 -14.60 -13.24
C ARG A 261 -8.26 -16.05 -12.85
#